data_3d1069087d4368099e954db371860807
#
_entry.id   3d1069087d4368099e954db371860807
#
_cell.length_a   1.000
_cell.length_b   1.000
_cell.length_c   1.000
_cell.angle_alpha   90.00
_cell.angle_beta   90.00
_cell.angle_gamma   90.00
#
_symmetry.space_group_name_H-M   'P 1'
#
loop_
_entity.id
_entity.type
_entity.pdbx_description
1 polymer ?
#
loop_
_entity_poly.entity_id
_entity_poly.type
_entity_poly.pdbx_seq_one_letter_code
_entity_poly.pdbx_strand_id
1 'polypeptide(L)'
;MARYAAYGWHVQRVNWLSEDGSYTEDVTALDTALEAARANTEQPSIIALRTVIGWPTPEKMNTGGIHGAKLGTDALRGLKEALGANPDASFDVDEEAVADARSQFAARAKQLREEW
;
A
#
# COMPACT_ATOMS: atom_id res chain seq x y z
N MET A 1 -5.32 11.77 -15.51
CA MET A 1 -4.62 10.73 -16.31
C MET A 1 -4.55 11.08 -17.80
N ALA A 2 -5.60 11.65 -18.42
CA ALA A 2 -5.59 12.02 -19.86
C ALA A 2 -4.41 12.92 -20.28
N ARG A 3 -3.99 13.85 -19.42
CA ARG A 3 -2.80 14.69 -19.69
C ARG A 3 -1.51 13.88 -19.83
N TYR A 4 -1.31 12.88 -18.97
CA TYR A 4 -0.12 12.01 -19.05
C TYR A 4 -0.14 11.14 -20.29
N ALA A 5 -1.33 10.61 -20.66
CA ALA A 5 -1.48 9.89 -21.93
C ALA A 5 -1.14 10.80 -23.14
N ALA A 6 -1.59 12.07 -23.13
CA ALA A 6 -1.25 13.04 -24.16
C ALA A 6 0.25 13.39 -24.21
N TYR A 7 0.97 13.23 -23.11
CA TYR A 7 2.44 13.39 -23.06
C TYR A 7 3.18 12.13 -23.52
N GLY A 8 2.48 11.08 -23.95
CA GLY A 8 3.08 9.83 -24.40
C GLY A 8 3.46 8.87 -23.27
N TRP A 9 2.89 9.03 -22.07
CA TRP A 9 3.13 8.11 -20.96
C TRP A 9 2.26 6.87 -21.07
N HIS A 10 2.80 5.73 -20.65
CA HIS A 10 2.03 4.51 -20.38
C HIS A 10 1.23 4.71 -19.10
N VAL A 11 -0.10 4.80 -19.22
CA VAL A 11 -1.01 5.17 -18.14
C VAL A 11 -1.85 3.98 -17.71
N GLN A 12 -1.81 3.66 -16.42
CA GLN A 12 -2.59 2.60 -15.80
C GLN A 12 -3.42 3.13 -14.63
N ARG A 13 -4.50 2.42 -14.29
CA ARG A 13 -5.37 2.73 -13.15
C ARG A 13 -5.65 1.48 -12.35
N VAL A 14 -5.48 1.58 -11.04
CA VAL A 14 -5.89 0.56 -10.08
C VAL A 14 -6.81 1.22 -9.05
N ASN A 15 -8.02 0.72 -8.91
CA ASN A 15 -9.00 1.28 -7.99
C ASN A 15 -9.32 0.26 -6.90
N TRP A 16 -8.99 0.60 -5.66
CA TRP A 16 -9.38 -0.17 -4.49
C TRP A 16 -10.70 0.34 -3.88
N LEU A 17 -11.13 1.55 -4.28
CA LEU A 17 -12.44 2.10 -3.92
C LEU A 17 -13.38 2.00 -5.11
N SER A 18 -14.42 1.18 -4.99
CA SER A 18 -15.46 0.99 -5.99
C SER A 18 -16.43 2.18 -6.06
N GLU A 19 -17.25 2.24 -7.11
CA GLU A 19 -18.24 3.31 -7.30
C GLU A 19 -19.36 3.27 -6.26
N ASP A 20 -19.70 2.09 -5.75
CA ASP A 20 -20.66 1.86 -4.67
C ASP A 20 -20.13 2.22 -3.27
N GLY A 21 -18.85 2.63 -3.18
CA GLY A 21 -18.18 2.97 -1.94
C GLY A 21 -17.53 1.79 -1.20
N SER A 22 -17.62 0.58 -1.74
CA SER A 22 -16.90 -0.56 -1.19
C SER A 22 -15.40 -0.42 -1.40
N TYR A 23 -14.59 -0.91 -0.45
CA TYR A 23 -13.14 -0.84 -0.48
C TYR A 23 -12.54 -2.23 -0.37
N THR A 24 -11.70 -2.58 -1.32
CA THR A 24 -10.96 -3.84 -1.33
C THR A 24 -9.57 -3.61 -1.88
N GLU A 25 -8.55 -4.03 -1.13
CA GLU A 25 -7.15 -3.95 -1.54
C GLU A 25 -6.84 -5.06 -2.55
N ASP A 26 -7.06 -4.77 -3.83
CA ASP A 26 -6.71 -5.67 -4.94
C ASP A 26 -5.20 -5.56 -5.22
N VAL A 27 -4.43 -6.29 -4.40
CA VAL A 27 -2.97 -6.36 -4.52
C VAL A 27 -2.56 -7.02 -5.84
N THR A 28 -3.35 -7.97 -6.35
CA THR A 28 -3.07 -8.65 -7.62
C THR A 28 -3.17 -7.69 -8.80
N ALA A 29 -4.18 -6.82 -8.82
CA ALA A 29 -4.29 -5.80 -9.85
C ALA A 29 -3.12 -4.79 -9.79
N LEU A 30 -2.67 -4.43 -8.58
CA LEU A 30 -1.51 -3.56 -8.43
C LEU A 30 -0.23 -4.23 -8.92
N ASP A 31 0.01 -5.50 -8.57
CA ASP A 31 1.17 -6.27 -9.03
C ASP A 31 1.18 -6.39 -10.56
N THR A 32 0.05 -6.72 -11.17
CA THR A 32 -0.11 -6.75 -12.63
C THR A 32 0.25 -5.40 -13.28
N ALA A 33 -0.18 -4.29 -12.68
CA ALA A 33 0.14 -2.96 -13.17
C ALA A 33 1.65 -2.63 -13.04
N LEU A 34 2.28 -3.08 -11.96
CA LEU A 34 3.73 -2.92 -11.75
C LEU A 34 4.53 -3.74 -12.76
N GLU A 35 4.16 -4.98 -13.03
CA GLU A 35 4.81 -5.82 -14.05
C GLU A 35 4.64 -5.24 -15.45
N ALA A 36 3.44 -4.73 -15.80
CA ALA A 36 3.21 -4.06 -17.07
C ALA A 36 4.04 -2.76 -17.20
N ALA A 37 4.20 -1.99 -16.11
CA ALA A 37 5.07 -0.82 -16.09
C ALA A 37 6.54 -1.19 -16.28
N ARG A 38 6.98 -2.28 -15.66
CA ARG A 38 8.35 -2.79 -15.76
C ARG A 38 8.67 -3.33 -17.17
N ALA A 39 7.71 -3.97 -17.81
CA ALA A 39 7.84 -4.49 -19.18
C ALA A 39 7.84 -3.39 -20.26
N ASN A 40 7.26 -2.22 -19.98
CA ASN A 40 7.23 -1.11 -20.93
C ASN A 40 8.52 -0.28 -20.81
N THR A 41 9.45 -0.49 -21.73
CA THR A 41 10.74 0.22 -21.80
C THR A 41 10.72 1.42 -22.73
N GLU A 42 9.67 1.58 -23.55
CA GLU A 42 9.60 2.61 -24.59
C GLU A 42 9.00 3.94 -24.09
N GLN A 43 8.28 3.88 -22.96
CA GLN A 43 7.57 5.04 -22.40
C GLN A 43 7.71 5.05 -20.88
N PRO A 44 7.75 6.24 -20.25
CA PRO A 44 7.60 6.31 -18.80
C PRO A 44 6.22 5.85 -18.39
N SER A 45 6.13 5.07 -17.31
CA SER A 45 4.87 4.55 -16.80
C SER A 45 4.37 5.32 -15.59
N ILE A 46 3.07 5.51 -15.50
CA ILE A 46 2.38 6.06 -14.34
C ILE A 46 1.19 5.17 -13.95
N ILE A 47 1.13 4.79 -12.69
CA ILE A 47 0.02 4.02 -12.12
C ILE A 47 -0.74 4.93 -11.16
N ALA A 48 -2.01 5.21 -11.49
CA ALA A 48 -2.91 5.92 -10.57
C ALA A 48 -3.62 4.90 -9.68
N LEU A 49 -3.14 4.77 -8.45
CA LEU A 49 -3.77 3.93 -7.43
C LEU A 49 -4.75 4.77 -6.61
N ARG A 50 -6.04 4.40 -6.62
CA ARG A 50 -7.08 5.03 -5.81
C ARG A 50 -7.30 4.25 -4.52
N THR A 51 -6.99 4.88 -3.39
CA THR A 51 -7.13 4.31 -2.04
C THR A 51 -8.03 5.19 -1.17
N VAL A 52 -8.29 4.73 0.06
CA VAL A 52 -9.00 5.48 1.10
C VAL A 52 -8.01 5.87 2.19
N ILE A 53 -7.85 7.17 2.41
CA ILE A 53 -6.97 7.66 3.47
C ILE A 53 -7.43 7.16 4.85
N GLY A 54 -6.50 6.62 5.63
CA GLY A 54 -6.78 6.17 7.00
C GLY A 54 -7.64 4.92 7.12
N TRP A 55 -7.82 4.16 6.04
CA TRP A 55 -8.51 2.88 6.10
C TRP A 55 -7.71 1.87 6.98
N PRO A 56 -8.37 1.06 7.81
CA PRO A 56 -9.79 0.98 8.13
C PRO A 56 -10.16 1.69 9.46
N THR A 57 -9.60 2.86 9.76
CA THR A 57 -9.86 3.57 11.02
C THR A 57 -11.33 3.96 11.13
N PRO A 58 -12.10 3.43 12.11
CA PRO A 58 -13.50 3.77 12.27
C PRO A 58 -13.70 5.28 12.41
N GLU A 59 -14.78 5.81 11.81
CA GLU A 59 -15.22 7.22 11.87
C GLU A 59 -14.23 8.26 11.34
N LYS A 60 -12.97 7.87 11.10
CA LYS A 60 -11.92 8.79 10.64
C LYS A 60 -11.46 8.54 9.22
N MET A 61 -11.58 7.31 8.71
CA MET A 61 -11.20 7.00 7.34
C MET A 61 -11.94 7.88 6.32
N ASN A 62 -11.31 8.15 5.20
CA ASN A 62 -11.84 8.98 4.12
C ASN A 62 -12.18 10.42 4.52
N THR A 63 -11.52 10.95 5.56
CA THR A 63 -11.68 12.34 6.00
C THR A 63 -10.36 13.08 5.89
N GLY A 64 -10.40 14.37 5.57
CA GLY A 64 -9.21 15.23 5.58
C GLY A 64 -8.56 15.35 6.96
N GLY A 65 -9.33 15.16 8.04
CA GLY A 65 -8.86 15.26 9.42
C GLY A 65 -7.87 14.18 9.85
N ILE A 66 -7.78 13.06 9.10
CA ILE A 66 -6.80 12.01 9.40
C ILE A 66 -5.43 12.27 8.75
N HIS A 67 -5.34 13.21 7.83
CA HIS A 67 -4.10 13.52 7.09
C HIS A 67 -3.05 14.16 8.00
N GLY A 68 -2.15 13.33 8.55
CA GLY A 68 -1.09 13.77 9.47
C GLY A 68 -1.56 14.08 10.90
N ALA A 69 -2.82 13.87 11.24
CA ALA A 69 -3.34 14.10 12.57
C ALA A 69 -3.08 12.90 13.50
N LYS A 70 -2.88 13.19 14.79
CA LYS A 70 -2.84 12.16 15.84
C LYS A 70 -4.21 11.51 16.00
N LEU A 71 -4.28 10.19 15.93
CA LEU A 71 -5.56 9.45 15.98
C LEU A 71 -6.31 9.62 17.31
N GLY A 72 -5.59 9.67 18.43
CA GLY A 72 -6.15 9.54 19.76
C GLY A 72 -6.34 8.06 20.15
N THR A 73 -6.54 7.84 21.45
CA THR A 73 -6.56 6.48 22.04
C THR A 73 -7.67 5.60 21.48
N ASP A 74 -8.89 6.12 21.42
CA ASP A 74 -10.06 5.34 21.00
C ASP A 74 -10.01 4.97 19.53
N ALA A 75 -9.63 5.92 18.67
CA ALA A 75 -9.48 5.67 17.24
C ALA A 75 -8.33 4.69 16.94
N LEU A 76 -7.22 4.77 17.70
CA LEU A 76 -6.12 3.81 17.59
C LEU A 76 -6.53 2.41 18.03
N ARG A 77 -7.30 2.30 19.12
CA ARG A 77 -7.87 1.03 19.59
C ARG A 77 -8.77 0.41 18.52
N GLY A 78 -9.73 1.19 18.01
CA GLY A 78 -10.63 0.72 16.96
C GLY A 78 -9.91 0.35 15.66
N LEU A 79 -8.84 1.04 15.30
CA LEU A 79 -7.99 0.66 14.16
C LEU A 79 -7.32 -0.69 14.37
N LYS A 80 -6.75 -0.93 15.54
CA LYS A 80 -6.12 -2.23 15.87
C LYS A 80 -7.13 -3.37 15.83
N GLU A 81 -8.32 -3.17 16.41
CA GLU A 81 -9.42 -4.15 16.38
C GLU A 81 -9.85 -4.45 14.93
N ALA A 82 -10.00 -3.43 14.09
CA ALA A 82 -10.37 -3.58 12.68
C ALA A 82 -9.31 -4.33 11.86
N LEU A 83 -8.04 -4.24 12.25
CA LEU A 83 -6.92 -4.96 11.64
C LEU A 83 -6.65 -6.35 12.26
N GLY A 84 -7.44 -6.76 13.26
CA GLY A 84 -7.20 -8.02 13.99
C GLY A 84 -5.97 -8.02 14.89
N ALA A 85 -5.41 -6.84 15.17
CA ALA A 85 -4.27 -6.68 16.06
C ALA A 85 -4.71 -6.57 17.52
N ASN A 86 -3.81 -6.88 18.46
CA ASN A 86 -4.09 -6.72 19.89
C ASN A 86 -4.21 -5.22 20.27
N PRO A 87 -5.40 -4.74 20.68
CA PRO A 87 -5.62 -3.32 20.97
C PRO A 87 -4.84 -2.82 22.19
N ASP A 88 -4.46 -3.71 23.10
CA ASP A 88 -3.76 -3.37 24.34
C ASP A 88 -2.23 -3.50 24.23
N ALA A 89 -1.72 -4.14 23.19
CA ALA A 89 -0.28 -4.26 22.95
C ALA A 89 0.32 -2.97 22.40
N SER A 90 1.57 -2.71 22.74
CA SER A 90 2.38 -1.64 22.15
C SER A 90 3.61 -2.26 21.49
N PHE A 91 3.95 -1.79 20.29
CA PHE A 91 5.08 -2.32 19.52
C PHE A 91 5.02 -3.85 19.32
N ASP A 92 3.80 -4.35 19.15
CA ASP A 92 3.55 -5.76 18.85
C ASP A 92 4.05 -6.08 17.43
N VAL A 93 4.85 -7.13 17.31
CA VAL A 93 5.52 -7.49 16.07
C VAL A 93 5.32 -8.98 15.81
N ASP A 94 4.91 -9.33 14.61
CA ASP A 94 4.87 -10.71 14.16
C ASP A 94 6.30 -11.22 13.92
N GLU A 95 6.80 -12.04 14.86
CA GLU A 95 8.16 -12.58 14.83
C GLU A 95 8.39 -13.50 13.62
N GLU A 96 7.37 -14.21 13.15
CA GLU A 96 7.47 -15.06 11.96
C GLU A 96 7.64 -14.22 10.69
N ALA A 97 6.84 -13.17 10.55
CA ALA A 97 6.96 -12.24 9.42
C ALA A 97 8.32 -11.52 9.42
N VAL A 98 8.84 -11.16 10.61
CA VAL A 98 10.18 -10.56 10.74
C VAL A 98 11.27 -11.55 10.36
N ALA A 99 11.17 -12.80 10.78
CA ALA A 99 12.16 -13.84 10.45
C ALA A 99 12.18 -14.13 8.95
N ASP A 100 11.00 -14.23 8.33
CA ASP A 100 10.88 -14.43 6.88
C ASP A 100 11.48 -13.25 6.10
N ALA A 101 11.09 -12.02 6.44
CA ALA A 101 11.63 -10.83 5.81
C ALA A 101 13.17 -10.75 5.94
N ARG A 102 13.72 -11.01 7.12
CA ARG A 102 15.18 -11.04 7.34
C ARG A 102 15.86 -12.08 6.47
N SER A 103 15.28 -13.27 6.34
CA SER A 103 15.82 -14.34 5.49
C SER A 103 15.89 -13.93 4.01
N GLN A 104 14.80 -13.39 3.47
CA GLN A 104 14.71 -12.95 2.09
C GLN A 104 15.65 -11.78 1.79
N PHE A 105 15.69 -10.77 2.66
CA PHE A 105 16.57 -9.61 2.49
C PHE A 105 18.04 -9.97 2.64
N ALA A 106 18.40 -10.86 3.58
CA ALA A 106 19.79 -11.27 3.78
C ALA A 106 20.37 -11.97 2.56
N ALA A 107 19.61 -12.89 1.95
CA ALA A 107 20.04 -13.60 0.73
C ALA A 107 20.27 -12.63 -0.43
N ARG A 108 19.28 -11.75 -0.70
CA ARG A 108 19.37 -10.74 -1.76
C ARG A 108 20.49 -9.72 -1.52
N ALA A 109 20.63 -9.23 -0.28
CA ALA A 109 21.66 -8.26 0.07
C ALA A 109 23.09 -8.85 -0.09
N LYS A 110 23.27 -10.14 0.25
CA LYS A 110 24.54 -10.81 0.04
C LYS A 110 24.90 -10.87 -1.44
N GLN A 111 23.98 -11.33 -2.28
CA GLN A 111 24.20 -11.42 -3.72
C GLN A 111 24.54 -10.05 -4.33
N LEU A 112 23.71 -9.04 -4.06
CA LEU A 112 23.93 -7.67 -4.59
C LEU A 112 25.26 -7.08 -4.16
N ARG A 113 25.71 -7.37 -2.94
CA ARG A 113 27.01 -6.89 -2.45
C ARG A 113 28.18 -7.62 -3.11
N GLU A 114 28.03 -8.91 -3.45
CA GLU A 114 29.07 -9.69 -4.14
C GLU A 114 29.20 -9.27 -5.62
N GLU A 115 28.09 -8.81 -6.23
CA GLU A 115 28.05 -8.30 -7.60
C GLU A 115 28.57 -6.86 -7.72
N TRP A 116 28.47 -6.08 -6.66
CA TRP A 116 28.92 -4.66 -6.60
C TRP A 116 30.41 -4.55 -6.31
#